data_2a42c6cae68b610485feb6abd92f1bea
#
_entry.id   2a42c6cae68b610485feb6abd92f1bea
#
_cell.length_a   1.000
_cell.length_b   1.000
_cell.length_c   1.000
_cell.angle_alpha   90.00
_cell.angle_beta   90.00
_cell.angle_gamma   90.00
#
_symmetry.space_group_name_H-M   'P 1'
#
loop_
_entity.id
_entity.type
_entity.pdbx_description
1 polymer ?
#
loop_
_entity_poly.entity_id
_entity_poly.type
_entity_poly.pdbx_seq_one_letter_code
_entity_poly.pdbx_strand_id
1 'polypeptide(L)' 'MAFTPSKDYKRQAREQKKLEKRMAREDAKAEKLEAQQAADEAAELEAIENEKKAEEARIEAEFEAELKAEEDAKKSA' A
#
# COMPACT_ATOMS: atom_id res chain seq x y z
N MET A 1 53.96 17.22 -28.35
CA MET A 1 53.24 17.32 -27.11
C MET A 1 52.36 16.14 -26.88
N ALA A 2 52.72 15.36 -25.92
CA ALA A 2 51.93 14.16 -25.66
C ALA A 2 50.78 14.48 -24.74
N PHE A 3 49.70 14.91 -25.28
CA PHE A 3 48.46 15.05 -24.56
C PHE A 3 47.73 13.73 -24.60
N THR A 4 47.73 13.02 -23.49
CA THR A 4 46.98 11.78 -23.41
C THR A 4 45.74 11.99 -22.51
N PRO A 5 44.57 12.20 -23.08
CA PRO A 5 43.36 12.33 -22.28
C PRO A 5 42.86 11.02 -21.68
N SER A 6 43.58 9.93 -21.89
CA SER A 6 43.19 8.60 -21.48
C SER A 6 42.97 8.42 -19.98
N LYS A 7 43.76 9.11 -19.15
CA LYS A 7 43.63 9.03 -17.69
C LYS A 7 42.34 9.74 -17.21
N ASP A 8 42.10 10.93 -17.74
CA ASP A 8 40.91 11.69 -17.39
C ASP A 8 39.63 11.02 -17.92
N TYR A 9 39.72 10.45 -19.11
CA TYR A 9 38.61 9.69 -19.69
C TYR A 9 38.25 8.48 -18.85
N LYS A 10 39.23 7.71 -18.39
CA LYS A 10 39.00 6.56 -17.52
C LYS A 10 38.43 6.96 -16.17
N ARG A 11 38.92 8.07 -15.63
CA ARG A 11 38.43 8.61 -14.37
C ARG A 11 36.98 9.06 -14.48
N GLN A 12 36.63 9.77 -15.53
CA GLN A 12 35.26 10.21 -15.82
C GLN A 12 34.32 9.03 -16.03
N ALA A 13 34.77 8.01 -16.74
CA ALA A 13 34.00 6.80 -16.97
C ALA A 13 33.71 6.05 -15.66
N ARG A 14 34.67 6.00 -14.76
CA ARG A 14 34.49 5.38 -13.45
C ARG A 14 33.53 6.16 -12.58
N GLU A 15 33.66 7.48 -12.57
CA GLU A 15 32.75 8.36 -11.81
C GLU A 15 31.34 8.27 -12.34
N GLN A 16 31.17 8.21 -13.64
CA GLN A 16 29.89 8.07 -14.28
C GLN A 16 29.22 6.74 -13.95
N LYS A 17 29.99 5.66 -13.97
CA LYS A 17 29.49 4.33 -13.56
C LYS A 17 29.06 4.28 -12.11
N LYS A 18 29.81 4.93 -11.23
CA LYS A 18 29.47 5.03 -9.82
C LYS A 18 28.17 5.81 -9.61
N LEU A 19 28.04 6.90 -10.36
CA LEU A 19 26.83 7.72 -10.30
C LEU A 19 25.59 6.96 -10.81
N GLU A 20 25.73 6.25 -11.91
CA GLU A 20 24.67 5.42 -12.48
C GLU A 20 24.21 4.31 -11.50
N LYS A 21 25.17 3.66 -10.87
CA LYS A 21 24.86 2.64 -9.85
C LYS A 21 24.14 3.23 -8.64
N ARG A 22 24.56 4.42 -8.22
CA ARG A 22 23.92 5.11 -7.09
C ARG A 22 22.49 5.50 -7.43
N MET A 23 22.29 6.05 -8.62
CA MET A 23 20.95 6.41 -9.11
C MET A 23 20.04 5.20 -9.24
N ALA A 24 20.56 4.10 -9.77
CA ALA A 24 19.80 2.86 -9.90
C ALA A 24 19.39 2.31 -8.53
N ARG A 25 20.24 2.41 -7.52
CA ARG A 25 19.92 2.00 -6.15
C ARG A 25 18.86 2.89 -5.52
N GLU A 26 18.97 4.20 -5.72
CA GLU A 26 17.98 5.16 -5.22
C GLU A 26 16.61 4.96 -5.86
N ASP A 27 16.57 4.74 -7.18
CA ASP A 27 15.36 4.43 -7.90
C ASP A 27 14.72 3.13 -7.42
N ALA A 28 15.53 2.10 -7.21
CA ALA A 28 15.03 0.82 -6.69
C ALA A 28 14.44 0.96 -5.28
N LYS A 29 15.06 1.78 -4.43
CA LYS A 29 14.56 2.07 -3.09
C LYS A 29 13.25 2.85 -3.13
N ALA A 30 13.17 3.84 -4.02
CA ALA A 30 11.98 4.65 -4.20
C ALA A 30 10.81 3.80 -4.71
N GLU A 31 11.04 2.90 -5.66
CA GLU A 31 10.03 1.98 -6.19
C GLU A 31 9.52 1.02 -5.11
N LYS A 32 10.43 0.50 -4.29
CA LYS A 32 10.06 -0.37 -3.16
C LYS A 32 9.19 0.36 -2.15
N LEU A 33 9.55 1.59 -1.84
CA LEU A 33 8.81 2.41 -0.90
C LEU A 33 7.41 2.72 -1.41
N GLU A 34 7.29 3.11 -2.68
CA GLU A 34 6.01 3.36 -3.33
C GLU A 34 5.12 2.12 -3.35
N ALA A 35 5.69 0.96 -3.68
CA ALA A 35 4.96 -0.29 -3.69
C ALA A 35 4.48 -0.67 -2.30
N GLN A 36 5.30 -0.44 -1.28
CA GLN A 36 4.94 -0.70 0.11
C GLN A 36 3.83 0.23 0.59
N GLN A 37 3.91 1.51 0.27
CA GLN A 37 2.87 2.49 0.60
C GLN A 37 1.55 2.16 -0.08
N ALA A 38 1.58 1.78 -1.35
CA ALA A 38 0.38 1.37 -2.09
C ALA A 38 -0.25 0.11 -1.48
N ALA A 39 0.57 -0.87 -1.07
CA ALA A 39 0.09 -2.08 -0.41
C ALA A 39 -0.52 -1.77 0.96
N ASP A 40 0.10 -0.87 1.72
CA ASP A 40 -0.41 -0.44 3.03
C ASP A 40 -1.74 0.30 2.91
N GLU A 41 -1.86 1.19 1.93
CA GLU A 41 -3.11 1.91 1.64
C GLU A 41 -4.23 0.96 1.23
N ALA A 42 -3.93 -0.01 0.37
CA ALA A 42 -4.89 -1.02 -0.06
C ALA A 42 -5.36 -1.88 1.11
N ALA A 43 -4.45 -2.26 2.01
CA ALA A 43 -4.79 -3.03 3.21
C ALA A 43 -5.67 -2.22 4.18
N GLU A 44 -5.39 -0.93 4.33
CA GLU A 44 -6.22 -0.03 5.16
C GLU A 44 -7.63 0.11 4.62
N LEU A 45 -7.77 0.31 3.31
CA LEU A 45 -9.07 0.41 2.66
C LEU A 45 -9.88 -0.87 2.80
N GLU A 46 -9.22 -2.01 2.64
CA GLU A 46 -9.85 -3.32 2.81
C GLU A 46 -10.32 -3.53 4.25
N ALA A 47 -9.51 -3.14 5.23
CA ALA A 47 -9.87 -3.22 6.64
C ALA A 47 -11.09 -2.36 6.98
N ILE A 48 -11.15 -1.14 6.44
CA ILE A 48 -12.28 -0.22 6.62
C ILE A 48 -13.55 -0.80 5.98
N GLU A 49 -13.44 -1.34 4.80
CA GLU A 49 -14.56 -1.97 4.10
C GLU A 49 -15.09 -3.19 4.85
N ASN A 50 -14.21 -4.01 5.37
CA ASN A 50 -14.58 -5.18 6.18
C ASN A 50 -15.25 -4.77 7.50
N GLU A 51 -14.77 -3.71 8.14
CA GLU A 51 -15.38 -3.14 9.33
C GLU A 51 -16.80 -2.66 9.06
N LYS A 52 -17.00 -1.94 7.96
CA LYS A 52 -18.32 -1.46 7.53
C LYS A 52 -19.30 -2.61 7.30
N LYS A 53 -18.83 -3.65 6.62
CA LYS A 53 -19.64 -4.84 6.35
C LYS A 53 -20.03 -5.57 7.63
N ALA A 54 -19.10 -5.67 8.56
CA ALA A 54 -19.36 -6.29 9.87
C ALA A 54 -20.37 -5.48 10.68
N GLU A 55 -20.25 -4.15 10.66
CA GLU A 55 -21.20 -3.26 11.33
C GLU A 55 -22.60 -3.35 10.72
N GLU A 56 -22.70 -3.33 9.40
CA GLU A 56 -23.97 -3.47 8.68
C GLU A 56 -24.63 -4.81 9.00
N ALA A 57 -23.87 -5.89 9.00
CA ALA A 57 -24.37 -7.22 9.33
C ALA A 57 -24.87 -7.28 10.78
N ARG A 58 -24.19 -6.62 11.70
CA ARG A 58 -24.61 -6.55 13.10
C ARG A 58 -25.92 -5.77 13.26
N ILE A 59 -26.01 -4.63 12.58
CA ILE A 59 -27.23 -3.80 12.60
C ILE A 59 -28.42 -4.56 12.02
N GLU A 60 -28.21 -5.25 10.90
CA GLU A 60 -29.25 -6.09 10.30
C GLU A 60 -29.71 -7.21 11.21
N ALA A 61 -28.75 -7.88 11.86
CA ALA A 61 -29.07 -8.95 12.81
C ALA A 61 -29.84 -8.43 14.02
N GLU A 62 -29.48 -7.26 14.53
CA GLU A 62 -30.21 -6.61 15.64
C GLU A 62 -31.64 -6.23 15.22
N PHE A 63 -31.79 -5.69 14.03
CA PHE A 63 -33.10 -5.31 13.49
C PHE A 63 -34.00 -6.52 13.28
N GLU A 64 -33.48 -7.59 12.73
CA GLU A 64 -34.22 -8.84 12.56
C GLU A 64 -34.62 -9.47 13.91
N ALA A 65 -33.71 -9.41 14.88
CA ALA A 65 -34.00 -9.89 16.22
C ALA A 65 -35.12 -9.07 16.89
N GLU A 66 -35.13 -7.76 16.72
CA GLU A 66 -36.19 -6.87 17.21
C GLU A 66 -37.55 -7.17 16.56
N LEU A 67 -37.58 -7.35 15.24
CA LEU A 67 -38.77 -7.70 14.50
C LEU A 67 -39.35 -9.03 14.96
N LYS A 68 -38.47 -10.01 15.17
CA LYS A 68 -38.91 -11.33 15.65
C LYS A 68 -39.43 -11.28 17.06
N ALA A 69 -38.84 -10.50 17.93
CA ALA A 69 -39.30 -10.28 19.29
C ALA A 69 -40.69 -9.60 19.32
N GLU A 70 -40.92 -8.63 18.44
CA GLU A 70 -42.20 -7.95 18.28
C GLU A 70 -43.31 -8.92 17.78
N GLU A 71 -42.98 -9.74 16.81
CA GLU A 71 -43.89 -10.77 16.29
C GLU A 71 -44.26 -11.79 17.36
N ASP A 72 -43.27 -12.26 18.11
CA ASP A 72 -43.49 -13.21 19.19
C ASP A 72 -44.34 -12.60 20.33
N ALA A 73 -44.13 -11.32 20.64
CA ALA A 73 -44.92 -10.59 21.63
C ALA A 73 -46.38 -10.44 21.19
N LYS A 74 -46.62 -10.19 19.89
CA LYS A 74 -47.97 -10.12 19.32
C LYS A 74 -48.67 -11.47 19.32
N LYS A 75 -47.95 -12.55 19.09
CA LYS A 75 -48.47 -13.91 19.10
C LYS A 75 -48.87 -14.38 20.48
N SER A 76 -48.15 -13.95 21.52
CA SER A 76 -48.42 -14.34 22.89
C SER A 76 -49.48 -13.48 23.57
N ALA A 77 -49.90 -12.38 22.94
CA ALA A 77 -50.99 -11.59 23.38
C ALA A 77 -52.29 -12.13 22.77
#